data_ca42cfed0c95abcc23c82cc31efed9bd
#
_entry.id   ca42cfed0c95abcc23c82cc31efed9bd
#
_cell.length_a   1.000
_cell.length_b   1.000
_cell.length_c   1.000
_cell.angle_alpha   90.00
_cell.angle_beta   90.00
_cell.angle_gamma   90.00
#
_symmetry.space_group_name_H-M   'P 1'
#
loop_
_entity.id
_entity.type
_entity.pdbx_description
1 polymer ?
#
loop_
_entity_poly.entity_id
_entity_poly.type
_entity_poly.pdbx_seq_one_letter_code
_entity_poly.pdbx_strand_id
1 'polypeptide(L)'
;MTDAQATVSQLWVYPVKSCAGVMVQEATLTDMGLLHDRCWMVVDAHGEMVSQRDVPQMALIQPNLRLSDVVLRAPGMLALHLALFQVQEPVKVQLWGQIMPAFDMGDVAAQWFSDFLGQTPQGKALGPLRLARFDPDHVRLSSTQWTGTVAAKNQFSDGYPYLVCSQASVEDLNARLATQGHGAVDLRRFRPNIVLSGIPAHDEDHVSRLSWQAEEGAVVLQPVKPCSRCPMPNVDPDTAAVNPLLSDVLQSYRQDRRLDGAISFGMNAIVTQGVSEEVEPLLRVGQVLNVTYQL
;
A
#
# COMPACT_ATOMS: atom_id res chain seq x y z
N MET A 1 -16.55 -2.44 -24.30
CA MET A 1 -17.64 -1.51 -23.95
C MET A 1 -17.39 -1.07 -22.52
N THR A 2 -17.84 0.13 -22.15
CA THR A 2 -17.82 0.58 -20.75
C THR A 2 -19.12 0.13 -20.12
N ASP A 3 -19.06 -0.59 -19.00
CA ASP A 3 -20.25 -1.16 -18.35
C ASP A 3 -20.78 -0.22 -17.26
N ALA A 4 -19.87 0.53 -16.61
CA ALA A 4 -20.19 1.49 -15.55
C ALA A 4 -19.13 2.59 -15.49
N GLN A 5 -19.36 3.57 -14.63
CA GLN A 5 -18.38 4.57 -14.27
C GLN A 5 -18.14 4.55 -12.75
N ALA A 6 -16.90 4.77 -12.36
CA ALA A 6 -16.49 4.97 -10.97
C ALA A 6 -15.77 6.31 -10.86
N THR A 7 -15.78 6.89 -9.67
CA THR A 7 -15.04 8.12 -9.37
C THR A 7 -13.95 7.80 -8.36
N VAL A 8 -12.77 8.32 -8.57
CA VAL A 8 -11.69 8.28 -7.57
C VAL A 8 -12.10 9.15 -6.39
N SER A 9 -12.47 8.55 -5.28
CA SER A 9 -12.91 9.27 -4.07
C SER A 9 -11.77 9.62 -3.14
N GLN A 10 -10.70 8.80 -3.11
CA GLN A 10 -9.49 9.06 -2.32
C GLN A 10 -8.27 8.48 -3.03
N LEU A 11 -7.12 9.13 -2.80
CA LEU A 11 -5.80 8.66 -3.19
C LEU A 11 -4.87 8.63 -1.97
N TRP A 12 -4.14 7.53 -1.83
CA TRP A 12 -3.23 7.31 -0.70
C TRP A 12 -1.86 6.86 -1.18
N VAL A 13 -0.83 7.51 -0.67
CA VAL A 13 0.57 7.11 -0.85
C VAL A 13 1.13 6.68 0.49
N TYR A 14 1.88 5.59 0.51
CA TYR A 14 2.50 5.02 1.71
C TYR A 14 4.02 5.04 1.54
N PRO A 15 4.71 6.15 1.81
CA PRO A 15 6.13 6.27 1.47
C PRO A 15 6.99 5.20 2.12
N VAL A 16 6.74 4.92 3.40
CA VAL A 16 7.45 3.88 4.16
C VAL A 16 6.54 2.67 4.33
N LYS A 17 7.03 1.49 3.93
CA LYS A 17 6.29 0.22 4.14
C LYS A 17 5.90 0.07 5.60
N SER A 18 4.64 -0.31 5.83
CA SER A 18 4.05 -0.50 7.17
C SER A 18 3.88 0.77 8.02
N CYS A 19 4.32 1.96 7.61
CA CYS A 19 3.97 3.21 8.27
C CYS A 19 2.61 3.76 7.79
N ALA A 20 2.10 4.83 8.39
CA ALA A 20 0.86 5.47 7.99
C ALA A 20 0.90 5.94 6.52
N GLY A 21 -0.27 6.10 5.91
CA GLY A 21 -0.41 6.66 4.58
C GLY A 21 -0.58 8.17 4.60
N VAL A 22 -0.34 8.79 3.46
CA VAL A 22 -0.60 10.20 3.16
C VAL A 22 -1.75 10.26 2.16
N MET A 23 -2.85 10.90 2.53
CA MET A 23 -3.93 11.20 1.59
C MET A 23 -3.51 12.37 0.72
N VAL A 24 -3.66 12.23 -0.59
CA VAL A 24 -3.28 13.24 -1.58
C VAL A 24 -4.45 13.57 -2.49
N GLN A 25 -4.47 14.77 -3.07
CA GLN A 25 -5.50 15.17 -4.04
C GLN A 25 -5.18 14.70 -5.46
N GLU A 26 -3.90 14.54 -5.74
CA GLU A 26 -3.39 14.00 -7.00
C GLU A 26 -2.13 13.18 -6.75
N ALA A 27 -1.88 12.22 -7.60
CA ALA A 27 -0.70 11.37 -7.56
C ALA A 27 -0.23 11.02 -8.97
N THR A 28 1.08 11.03 -9.18
CA THR A 28 1.70 10.57 -10.42
C THR A 28 1.68 9.05 -10.47
N LEU A 29 1.21 8.48 -11.59
CA LEU A 29 1.33 7.05 -11.85
C LEU A 29 2.69 6.77 -12.48
N THR A 30 3.38 5.78 -11.91
CA THR A 30 4.59 5.21 -12.49
C THR A 30 4.37 3.71 -12.80
N ASP A 31 5.27 3.11 -13.50
CA ASP A 31 5.22 1.67 -13.78
C ASP A 31 5.48 0.79 -12.53
N MET A 32 5.93 1.41 -11.41
CA MET A 32 6.18 0.76 -10.12
C MET A 32 5.14 1.08 -9.04
N GLY A 33 4.07 1.85 -9.36
CA GLY A 33 3.05 2.30 -8.41
C GLY A 33 2.85 3.81 -8.43
N LEU A 34 2.18 4.36 -7.44
CA LEU A 34 2.14 5.81 -7.27
C LEU A 34 3.52 6.33 -6.89
N LEU A 35 3.89 7.48 -7.40
CA LEU A 35 5.18 8.11 -7.09
C LEU A 35 5.37 8.20 -5.58
N HIS A 36 6.53 7.79 -5.10
CA HIS A 36 6.90 7.68 -3.67
C HIS A 36 6.15 6.61 -2.86
N ASP A 37 5.36 5.73 -3.47
CA ASP A 37 4.68 4.67 -2.75
C ASP A 37 5.63 3.51 -2.43
N ARG A 38 5.77 3.16 -1.13
CA ARG A 38 6.62 2.07 -0.61
C ARG A 38 8.08 2.14 -1.10
N CYS A 39 8.62 3.36 -1.23
CA CYS A 39 10.04 3.57 -1.57
C CYS A 39 10.99 3.21 -0.44
N TRP A 40 10.52 3.24 0.81
CA TRP A 40 11.33 2.92 1.99
C TRP A 40 10.74 1.76 2.77
N MET A 41 11.62 1.03 3.43
CA MET A 41 11.29 -0.12 4.28
C MET A 41 12.21 -0.15 5.50
N VAL A 42 11.63 -0.39 6.67
CA VAL A 42 12.39 -0.65 7.89
C VAL A 42 12.84 -2.10 7.87
N VAL A 43 14.10 -2.32 8.21
CA VAL A 43 14.71 -3.65 8.31
C VAL A 43 15.41 -3.83 9.66
N ASP A 44 15.53 -5.08 10.08
CA ASP A 44 16.33 -5.47 11.25
C ASP A 44 17.84 -5.55 10.92
N ALA A 45 18.65 -5.98 11.89
CA ALA A 45 20.09 -6.14 11.75
C ALA A 45 20.51 -7.18 10.70
N HIS A 46 19.60 -8.05 10.26
CA HIS A 46 19.84 -9.07 9.24
C HIS A 46 19.36 -8.62 7.85
N GLY A 47 18.80 -7.41 7.75
CA GLY A 47 18.21 -6.88 6.51
C GLY A 47 16.79 -7.41 6.24
N GLU A 48 16.17 -8.16 7.15
CA GLU A 48 14.82 -8.65 7.02
C GLU A 48 13.80 -7.53 7.29
N MET A 49 12.73 -7.46 6.49
CA MET A 49 11.70 -6.44 6.64
C MET A 49 11.02 -6.49 8.02
N VAL A 50 10.76 -5.34 8.58
CA VAL A 50 9.92 -5.15 9.77
C VAL A 50 8.56 -4.58 9.36
N SER A 51 7.48 -5.11 9.92
CA SER A 51 6.12 -4.72 9.57
C SER A 51 5.23 -4.42 10.78
N GLN A 52 4.05 -3.83 10.54
CA GLN A 52 3.03 -3.63 11.58
C GLN A 52 2.58 -4.93 12.27
N ARG A 53 2.79 -6.10 11.64
CA ARG A 53 2.48 -7.39 12.27
C ARG A 53 3.44 -7.69 13.40
N ASP A 54 4.68 -7.26 13.24
CA ASP A 54 5.76 -7.47 14.21
C ASP A 54 5.72 -6.36 15.26
N VAL A 55 5.57 -5.12 14.81
CA VAL A 55 5.54 -3.91 15.66
C VAL A 55 4.39 -3.01 15.24
N PRO A 56 3.19 -3.18 15.84
CA PRO A 56 1.99 -2.38 15.50
C PRO A 56 2.20 -0.87 15.56
N GLN A 57 3.12 -0.38 16.41
CA GLN A 57 3.47 1.04 16.54
C GLN A 57 3.97 1.69 15.26
N MET A 58 4.40 0.91 14.25
CA MET A 58 4.72 1.45 12.93
C MET A 58 3.52 2.22 12.31
N ALA A 59 2.28 1.85 12.66
CA ALA A 59 1.08 2.56 12.22
C ALA A 59 1.05 4.03 12.65
N LEU A 60 1.70 4.36 13.77
CA LEU A 60 1.73 5.72 14.33
C LEU A 60 2.80 6.63 13.71
N ILE A 61 3.68 6.09 12.87
CA ILE A 61 4.66 6.87 12.12
C ILE A 61 3.96 7.52 10.94
N GLN A 62 3.83 8.84 10.98
CA GLN A 62 3.10 9.65 10.01
C GLN A 62 4.07 10.34 9.04
N PRO A 63 4.13 9.90 7.77
CA PRO A 63 4.85 10.60 6.72
C PRO A 63 4.11 11.87 6.30
N ASN A 64 4.88 12.87 5.88
CA ASN A 64 4.40 14.06 5.19
C ASN A 64 5.29 14.29 3.97
N LEU A 65 4.71 14.16 2.78
CA LEU A 65 5.42 14.36 1.50
C LEU A 65 5.57 15.85 1.21
N ARG A 66 6.80 16.27 0.86
CA ARG A 66 7.14 17.61 0.41
C ARG A 66 7.89 17.53 -0.91
N LEU A 67 8.18 18.65 -1.54
CA LEU A 67 8.87 18.71 -2.83
C LEU A 67 10.26 18.07 -2.83
N SER A 68 10.99 18.17 -1.71
CA SER A 68 12.40 17.72 -1.60
C SER A 68 12.63 16.67 -0.55
N ASP A 69 11.69 16.46 0.37
CA ASP A 69 11.87 15.56 1.50
C ASP A 69 10.54 14.88 1.91
N VAL A 70 10.68 13.77 2.60
CA VAL A 70 9.60 13.16 3.40
C VAL A 70 9.90 13.43 4.86
N VAL A 71 8.97 14.05 5.57
CA VAL A 71 9.09 14.30 7.01
C VAL A 71 8.31 13.24 7.78
N LEU A 72 9.00 12.43 8.57
CA LEU A 72 8.36 11.45 9.44
C LEU A 72 8.14 12.04 10.83
N ARG A 73 6.94 11.82 11.39
CA ARG A 73 6.60 12.16 12.76
C ARG A 73 6.05 10.94 13.50
N ALA A 74 6.38 10.83 14.76
CA ALA A 74 5.84 9.80 15.64
C ALA A 74 5.64 10.37 17.05
N PRO A 75 4.73 9.82 17.87
CA PRO A 75 4.50 10.31 19.24
C PRO A 75 5.79 10.35 20.07
N GLY A 76 6.07 11.50 20.66
CA GLY A 76 7.25 11.69 21.51
C GLY A 76 8.60 11.81 20.80
N MET A 77 8.61 11.79 19.45
CA MET A 77 9.83 11.89 18.66
C MET A 77 9.98 13.25 17.98
N LEU A 78 11.21 13.71 17.83
CA LEU A 78 11.52 14.80 16.90
C LEU A 78 11.24 14.37 15.45
N ALA A 79 10.89 15.33 14.59
CA ALA A 79 10.66 15.04 13.17
C ALA A 79 11.95 14.55 12.50
N LEU A 80 11.85 13.46 11.73
CA LEU A 80 12.94 12.97 10.90
C LEU A 80 12.70 13.44 9.46
N HIS A 81 13.71 14.08 8.86
CA HIS A 81 13.70 14.53 7.48
C HIS A 81 14.50 13.57 6.60
N LEU A 82 13.85 13.02 5.58
CA LEU A 82 14.46 12.13 4.59
C LEU A 82 14.47 12.82 3.25
N ALA A 83 15.63 13.20 2.76
CA ALA A 83 15.75 13.79 1.42
C ALA A 83 15.36 12.74 0.34
N LEU A 84 14.50 13.15 -0.61
CA LEU A 84 13.96 12.24 -1.63
C LEU A 84 15.02 11.63 -2.54
N PHE A 85 16.09 12.37 -2.80
CA PHE A 85 17.14 11.99 -3.76
C PHE A 85 18.47 11.60 -3.10
N GLN A 86 18.53 11.63 -1.76
CA GLN A 86 19.74 11.23 -1.05
C GLN A 86 19.73 9.71 -0.88
N VAL A 87 20.82 9.08 -1.27
CA VAL A 87 21.14 7.69 -0.98
C VAL A 87 22.47 7.65 -0.26
N GLN A 88 22.69 6.62 0.54
CA GLN A 88 23.94 6.39 1.24
C GLN A 88 24.57 5.07 0.77
N GLU A 89 24.94 4.21 1.69
CA GLU A 89 25.65 2.96 1.36
C GLU A 89 24.72 1.93 0.72
N PRO A 90 25.16 1.24 -0.35
CA PRO A 90 24.43 0.10 -0.90
C PRO A 90 24.32 -1.03 0.12
N VAL A 91 23.13 -1.58 0.26
CA VAL A 91 22.84 -2.70 1.17
C VAL A 91 21.98 -3.76 0.46
N LYS A 92 21.91 -4.94 1.05
CA LYS A 92 20.95 -5.96 0.65
C LYS A 92 19.88 -6.08 1.71
N VAL A 93 18.62 -6.12 1.27
CA VAL A 93 17.46 -6.30 2.14
C VAL A 93 16.65 -7.51 1.70
N GLN A 94 15.85 -8.05 2.61
CA GLN A 94 14.99 -9.19 2.33
C GLN A 94 13.52 -8.84 2.55
N LEU A 95 12.70 -9.15 1.55
CA LEU A 95 11.26 -8.96 1.56
C LEU A 95 10.59 -10.25 1.08
N TRP A 96 9.81 -10.90 1.94
CA TRP A 96 9.14 -12.18 1.64
C TRP A 96 10.10 -13.26 1.10
N GLY A 97 11.29 -13.35 1.67
CA GLY A 97 12.32 -14.30 1.23
C GLY A 97 13.07 -13.90 -0.04
N GLN A 98 12.72 -12.79 -0.68
CA GLN A 98 13.44 -12.24 -1.82
C GLN A 98 14.51 -11.27 -1.34
N ILE A 99 15.76 -11.55 -1.67
CA ILE A 99 16.90 -10.63 -1.41
C ILE A 99 17.01 -9.69 -2.59
N MET A 100 17.13 -8.39 -2.30
CA MET A 100 17.25 -7.34 -3.32
C MET A 100 18.20 -6.23 -2.87
N PRO A 101 18.80 -5.50 -3.83
CA PRO A 101 19.59 -4.32 -3.54
C PRO A 101 18.71 -3.18 -3.02
N ALA A 102 19.28 -2.38 -2.16
CA ALA A 102 18.67 -1.18 -1.59
C ALA A 102 19.78 -0.21 -1.16
N PHE A 103 19.42 0.97 -0.67
CA PHE A 103 20.33 1.94 -0.11
C PHE A 103 19.97 2.18 1.36
N ASP A 104 20.97 2.14 2.23
CA ASP A 104 20.82 2.53 3.63
C ASP A 104 20.58 4.04 3.74
N MET A 105 19.69 4.46 4.61
CA MET A 105 19.36 5.88 4.82
C MET A 105 20.16 6.52 5.96
N GLY A 106 21.17 5.82 6.48
CA GLY A 106 22.14 6.32 7.44
C GLY A 106 21.72 6.22 8.90
N ASP A 107 22.69 6.54 9.76
CA ASP A 107 22.59 6.29 11.20
C ASP A 107 21.54 7.15 11.90
N VAL A 108 21.26 8.36 11.41
CA VAL A 108 20.21 9.23 11.99
C VAL A 108 18.82 8.59 11.82
N ALA A 109 18.53 8.07 10.64
CA ALA A 109 17.30 7.35 10.38
C ALA A 109 17.24 6.03 11.19
N ALA A 110 18.34 5.29 11.21
CA ALA A 110 18.46 4.04 11.97
C ALA A 110 18.18 4.25 13.47
N GLN A 111 18.82 5.27 14.06
CA GLN A 111 18.62 5.61 15.47
C GLN A 111 17.18 6.03 15.74
N TRP A 112 16.59 6.87 14.89
CA TRP A 112 15.22 7.34 15.05
C TRP A 112 14.21 6.19 15.07
N PHE A 113 14.30 5.23 14.14
CA PHE A 113 13.42 4.06 14.11
C PHE A 113 13.67 3.13 15.29
N SER A 114 14.93 2.91 15.67
CA SER A 114 15.30 2.09 16.83
C SER A 114 14.79 2.70 18.13
N ASP A 115 14.89 4.01 18.30
CA ASP A 115 14.42 4.71 19.50
C ASP A 115 12.89 4.65 19.62
N PHE A 116 12.17 4.87 18.53
CA PHE A 116 10.72 4.86 18.56
C PHE A 116 10.14 3.44 18.70
N LEU A 117 10.51 2.53 17.83
CA LEU A 117 9.96 1.17 17.82
C LEU A 117 10.51 0.32 18.96
N GLY A 118 11.75 0.54 19.37
CA GLY A 118 12.38 -0.14 20.51
C GLY A 118 11.78 0.18 21.88
N GLN A 119 10.84 1.13 21.98
CA GLN A 119 10.08 1.40 23.21
C GLN A 119 9.12 0.27 23.57
N THR A 120 8.79 -0.60 22.61
CA THR A 120 7.89 -1.73 22.81
C THR A 120 8.67 -3.03 23.02
N PRO A 121 8.11 -4.02 23.75
CA PRO A 121 8.76 -5.34 23.89
C PRO A 121 9.07 -6.00 22.54
N GLN A 122 8.14 -5.91 21.58
CA GLN A 122 8.27 -6.47 20.24
C GLN A 122 9.41 -5.81 19.47
N GLY A 123 9.42 -4.47 19.40
CA GLY A 123 10.48 -3.73 18.72
C GLY A 123 11.84 -3.89 19.38
N LYS A 124 11.89 -3.94 20.72
CA LYS A 124 13.12 -4.20 21.46
C LYS A 124 13.72 -5.58 21.15
N ALA A 125 12.87 -6.58 20.92
CA ALA A 125 13.31 -7.93 20.58
C ALA A 125 13.97 -8.02 19.18
N LEU A 126 13.65 -7.07 18.27
CA LEU A 126 14.27 -6.99 16.93
C LEU A 126 15.69 -6.42 16.95
N GLY A 127 16.09 -5.75 18.05
CA GLY A 127 17.38 -5.08 18.13
C GLY A 127 17.47 -3.79 17.30
N PRO A 128 18.67 -3.39 16.86
CA PRO A 128 18.84 -2.19 16.05
C PRO A 128 18.12 -2.28 14.71
N LEU A 129 17.44 -1.20 14.34
CA LEU A 129 16.69 -1.10 13.08
C LEU A 129 17.41 -0.14 12.12
N ARG A 130 17.20 -0.37 10.83
CA ARG A 130 17.68 0.52 9.78
C ARG A 130 16.55 0.85 8.81
N LEU A 131 16.66 1.99 8.15
CA LEU A 131 15.76 2.37 7.06
C LEU A 131 16.48 2.15 5.73
N ALA A 132 15.87 1.37 4.86
CA ALA A 132 16.38 1.12 3.51
C ALA A 132 15.48 1.79 2.47
N ARG A 133 16.09 2.36 1.43
CA ARG A 133 15.42 2.86 0.23
C ARG A 133 15.55 1.85 -0.89
N PHE A 134 14.48 1.61 -1.61
CA PHE A 134 14.48 0.75 -2.80
C PHE A 134 15.48 1.30 -3.83
N ASP A 135 16.27 0.41 -4.42
CA ASP A 135 17.18 0.77 -5.51
C ASP A 135 16.35 0.99 -6.80
N PRO A 136 16.24 2.21 -7.34
CA PRO A 136 15.43 2.48 -8.51
C PRO A 136 15.89 1.74 -9.78
N ASP A 137 17.17 1.33 -9.83
CA ASP A 137 17.70 0.57 -10.96
C ASP A 137 17.38 -0.93 -10.86
N HIS A 138 16.85 -1.38 -9.71
CA HIS A 138 16.48 -2.76 -9.50
C HIS A 138 15.06 -3.04 -10.03
N VAL A 139 14.93 -4.10 -10.83
CA VAL A 139 13.64 -4.55 -11.35
C VAL A 139 13.11 -5.69 -10.50
N ARG A 140 12.07 -5.39 -9.70
CA ARG A 140 11.28 -6.37 -8.97
C ARG A 140 9.94 -6.57 -9.66
N LEU A 141 9.65 -7.79 -10.12
CA LEU A 141 8.43 -8.09 -10.87
C LEU A 141 7.34 -8.71 -9.98
N SER A 142 6.10 -8.37 -10.30
CA SER A 142 4.91 -9.04 -9.78
C SER A 142 4.79 -10.45 -10.36
N SER A 143 4.05 -11.34 -9.67
CA SER A 143 3.88 -12.73 -10.11
C SER A 143 3.15 -12.82 -11.45
N THR A 144 3.76 -13.47 -12.43
CA THR A 144 3.20 -13.72 -13.76
C THR A 144 1.96 -14.62 -13.75
N GLN A 145 1.75 -15.38 -12.68
CA GLN A 145 0.50 -16.13 -12.47
C GLN A 145 -0.75 -15.23 -12.57
N TRP A 146 -0.62 -13.96 -12.17
CA TRP A 146 -1.73 -13.00 -12.14
C TRP A 146 -1.61 -11.89 -13.17
N THR A 147 -0.40 -11.54 -13.58
CA THR A 147 -0.18 -10.48 -14.58
C THR A 147 -0.12 -11.01 -16.00
N GLY A 148 -0.08 -12.34 -16.18
CA GLY A 148 0.08 -12.96 -17.48
C GLY A 148 1.40 -12.56 -18.14
N THR A 149 1.32 -11.98 -19.32
CA THR A 149 2.49 -11.54 -20.10
C THR A 149 3.01 -10.14 -19.70
N VAL A 150 2.31 -9.44 -18.81
CA VAL A 150 2.70 -8.08 -18.41
C VAL A 150 3.79 -8.14 -17.33
N ALA A 151 4.95 -7.56 -17.64
CA ALA A 151 6.07 -7.40 -16.70
C ALA A 151 5.81 -6.22 -15.78
N ALA A 152 4.90 -6.38 -14.81
CA ALA A 152 4.54 -5.33 -13.87
C ALA A 152 5.61 -5.18 -12.78
N LYS A 153 6.26 -4.01 -12.74
CA LYS A 153 7.26 -3.68 -11.74
C LYS A 153 6.59 -3.25 -10.43
N ASN A 154 7.30 -3.39 -9.32
CA ASN A 154 6.89 -2.84 -8.02
C ASN A 154 8.11 -2.64 -7.11
N GLN A 155 7.97 -1.77 -6.10
CA GLN A 155 9.03 -1.49 -5.12
C GLN A 155 8.88 -2.38 -3.87
N PHE A 156 8.87 -1.81 -2.67
CA PHE A 156 8.64 -2.56 -1.43
C PHE A 156 7.16 -2.86 -1.14
N SER A 157 6.26 -2.76 -2.14
CA SER A 157 4.90 -3.26 -2.02
C SER A 157 4.89 -4.78 -1.78
N ASP A 158 3.77 -5.35 -1.32
CA ASP A 158 3.74 -6.79 -1.02
C ASP A 158 3.91 -7.67 -2.26
N GLY A 159 3.43 -7.21 -3.41
CA GLY A 159 3.62 -7.97 -4.65
C GLY A 159 3.06 -7.29 -5.90
N TYR A 160 2.34 -6.18 -5.73
CA TYR A 160 1.74 -5.43 -6.85
C TYR A 160 1.83 -3.93 -6.60
N PRO A 161 1.94 -3.12 -7.67
CA PRO A 161 2.17 -1.68 -7.55
C PRO A 161 0.98 -0.90 -7.02
N TYR A 162 -0.25 -1.37 -7.23
CA TYR A 162 -1.46 -0.65 -6.83
C TYR A 162 -2.42 -1.56 -6.07
N LEU A 163 -3.13 -0.99 -5.11
CA LEU A 163 -4.29 -1.61 -4.45
C LEU A 163 -5.50 -0.70 -4.63
N VAL A 164 -6.56 -1.26 -5.21
CA VAL A 164 -7.85 -0.61 -5.45
C VAL A 164 -8.89 -1.16 -4.47
N CYS A 165 -9.64 -0.28 -3.81
CA CYS A 165 -10.77 -0.64 -2.96
C CYS A 165 -12.00 0.21 -3.32
N SER A 166 -13.20 -0.30 -3.09
CA SER A 166 -14.43 0.50 -3.17
C SER A 166 -14.79 1.07 -1.80
N GLN A 167 -15.27 2.31 -1.79
CA GLN A 167 -15.84 2.93 -0.59
C GLN A 167 -17.03 2.14 -0.08
N ALA A 168 -17.93 1.70 -0.99
CA ALA A 168 -19.09 0.90 -0.66
C ALA A 168 -18.72 -0.44 0.01
N SER A 169 -17.56 -1.03 -0.31
CA SER A 169 -17.08 -2.27 0.32
C SER A 169 -16.76 -2.08 1.81
N VAL A 170 -16.19 -0.91 2.17
CA VAL A 170 -15.94 -0.58 3.58
C VAL A 170 -17.24 -0.22 4.31
N GLU A 171 -18.18 0.41 3.61
CA GLU A 171 -19.51 0.71 4.17
C GLU A 171 -20.29 -0.60 4.45
N ASP A 172 -20.26 -1.60 3.56
CA ASP A 172 -20.85 -2.93 3.81
C ASP A 172 -20.16 -3.63 5.00
N LEU A 173 -18.85 -3.61 5.07
CA LEU A 173 -18.12 -4.15 6.22
C LEU A 173 -18.55 -3.46 7.52
N ASN A 174 -18.64 -2.14 7.52
CA ASN A 174 -19.04 -1.37 8.70
C ASN A 174 -20.50 -1.64 9.10
N ALA A 175 -21.40 -1.86 8.14
CA ALA A 175 -22.76 -2.28 8.42
C ALA A 175 -22.78 -3.66 9.11
N ARG A 176 -21.95 -4.61 8.68
CA ARG A 176 -21.82 -5.94 9.32
C ARG A 176 -21.23 -5.85 10.73
N LEU A 177 -20.21 -5.01 10.93
CA LEU A 177 -19.66 -4.75 12.26
C LEU A 177 -20.71 -4.18 13.19
N ALA A 178 -21.52 -3.23 12.73
CA ALA A 178 -22.59 -2.61 13.51
C ALA A 178 -23.67 -3.61 13.93
N THR A 179 -24.03 -4.58 13.07
CA THR A 179 -25.01 -5.65 13.44
C THR A 179 -24.51 -6.55 14.57
N GLN A 180 -23.19 -6.60 14.78
CA GLN A 180 -22.54 -7.35 15.86
C GLN A 180 -22.20 -6.46 17.07
N GLY A 181 -22.65 -5.19 17.08
CA GLY A 181 -22.42 -4.25 18.18
C GLY A 181 -21.00 -3.64 18.19
N HIS A 182 -20.29 -3.67 17.06
CA HIS A 182 -18.93 -3.14 16.96
C HIS A 182 -18.90 -1.79 16.26
N GLY A 183 -17.88 -1.00 16.59
CA GLY A 183 -17.61 0.29 15.96
C GLY A 183 -17.14 0.16 14.52
N ALA A 184 -17.35 1.22 13.73
CA ALA A 184 -16.86 1.29 12.37
C ALA A 184 -15.32 1.29 12.31
N VAL A 185 -14.79 0.70 11.23
CA VAL A 185 -13.37 0.70 10.93
C VAL A 185 -13.05 1.64 9.78
N ASP A 186 -11.84 2.17 9.79
CA ASP A 186 -11.33 3.06 8.76
C ASP A 186 -10.75 2.25 7.58
N LEU A 187 -10.96 2.74 6.37
CA LEU A 187 -10.41 2.19 5.13
C LEU A 187 -8.87 2.10 5.15
N ARG A 188 -8.19 2.99 5.88
CA ARG A 188 -6.72 3.00 6.05
C ARG A 188 -6.16 1.66 6.56
N ARG A 189 -6.97 0.86 7.26
CA ARG A 189 -6.56 -0.50 7.70
C ARG A 189 -6.21 -1.42 6.53
N PHE A 190 -6.85 -1.21 5.38
CA PHE A 190 -6.61 -1.98 4.15
C PHE A 190 -5.50 -1.41 3.28
N ARG A 191 -5.07 -0.18 3.53
CA ARG A 191 -3.93 0.51 2.89
C ARG A 191 -4.07 0.60 1.35
N PRO A 192 -5.25 1.01 0.82
CA PRO A 192 -5.44 1.17 -0.61
C PRO A 192 -4.64 2.35 -1.16
N ASN A 193 -4.27 2.28 -2.44
CA ASN A 193 -3.74 3.43 -3.17
C ASN A 193 -4.88 4.24 -3.80
N ILE A 194 -5.88 3.56 -4.36
CA ILE A 194 -7.00 4.15 -5.08
C ILE A 194 -8.29 3.67 -4.44
N VAL A 195 -9.13 4.61 -4.02
CA VAL A 195 -10.46 4.32 -3.51
C VAL A 195 -11.49 4.79 -4.53
N LEU A 196 -12.38 3.91 -4.91
CA LEU A 196 -13.44 4.18 -5.87
C LEU A 196 -14.78 4.39 -5.15
N SER A 197 -15.58 5.31 -5.67
CA SER A 197 -17.01 5.45 -5.39
C SER A 197 -17.81 5.27 -6.68
N GLY A 198 -19.13 5.05 -6.54
CA GLY A 198 -20.02 4.93 -7.70
C GLY A 198 -20.16 3.48 -8.22
N ILE A 199 -19.52 2.51 -7.61
CA ILE A 199 -19.74 1.08 -7.86
C ILE A 199 -20.26 0.41 -6.60
N PRO A 200 -21.04 -0.69 -6.72
CA PRO A 200 -21.56 -1.45 -5.58
C PRO A 200 -20.44 -2.03 -4.69
N ALA A 201 -20.81 -2.45 -3.49
CA ALA A 201 -19.89 -3.09 -2.56
C ALA A 201 -19.32 -4.39 -3.16
N HIS A 202 -18.00 -4.53 -3.10
CA HIS A 202 -17.23 -5.66 -3.60
C HIS A 202 -17.24 -5.85 -5.13
N ASP A 203 -17.82 -4.93 -5.88
CA ASP A 203 -17.79 -4.98 -7.36
C ASP A 203 -16.36 -4.77 -7.90
N GLU A 204 -15.45 -4.15 -7.13
CA GLU A 204 -14.03 -4.10 -7.49
C GLU A 204 -13.42 -5.47 -7.76
N ASP A 205 -13.97 -6.55 -7.18
CA ASP A 205 -13.52 -7.93 -7.37
C ASP A 205 -13.79 -8.47 -8.79
N HIS A 206 -14.73 -7.86 -9.49
CA HIS A 206 -15.20 -8.24 -10.82
C HIS A 206 -14.74 -7.28 -11.90
N VAL A 207 -14.06 -6.17 -11.55
CA VAL A 207 -13.52 -5.24 -12.52
C VAL A 207 -12.35 -5.87 -13.28
N SER A 208 -12.46 -5.90 -14.60
CA SER A 208 -11.38 -6.32 -15.48
C SER A 208 -10.50 -5.16 -15.95
N ARG A 209 -11.08 -3.94 -15.99
CA ARG A 209 -10.40 -2.77 -16.52
C ARG A 209 -10.97 -1.48 -15.94
N LEU A 210 -10.06 -0.58 -15.52
CA LEU A 210 -10.31 0.83 -15.23
C LEU A 210 -9.59 1.66 -16.27
N SER A 211 -10.26 2.60 -16.94
CA SER A 211 -9.62 3.41 -17.98
C SER A 211 -10.11 4.84 -17.98
N TRP A 212 -9.25 5.77 -18.35
CA TRP A 212 -9.56 7.17 -18.50
C TRP A 212 -8.64 7.84 -19.53
N GLN A 213 -8.99 9.05 -19.94
CA GLN A 213 -8.17 9.89 -20.78
C GLN A 213 -7.40 10.85 -19.88
N ALA A 214 -6.08 10.76 -19.89
CA ALA A 214 -5.16 11.76 -19.34
C ALA A 214 -4.70 12.72 -20.43
N GLU A 215 -3.91 13.73 -20.06
CA GLU A 215 -3.35 14.69 -21.02
C GLU A 215 -2.39 14.00 -22.00
N GLU A 216 -1.62 13.04 -21.49
CA GLU A 216 -0.62 12.28 -22.25
C GLU A 216 -1.22 11.14 -23.08
N GLY A 217 -2.50 10.82 -22.89
CA GLY A 217 -3.17 9.74 -23.63
C GLY A 217 -4.09 8.87 -22.77
N ALA A 218 -4.53 7.77 -23.34
CA ALA A 218 -5.38 6.82 -22.63
C ALA A 218 -4.58 6.02 -21.62
N VAL A 219 -5.04 5.98 -20.38
CA VAL A 219 -4.46 5.19 -19.28
C VAL A 219 -5.37 4.00 -18.95
N VAL A 220 -4.76 2.85 -18.73
CA VAL A 220 -5.47 1.63 -18.34
C VAL A 220 -4.80 1.02 -17.11
N LEU A 221 -5.60 0.85 -16.06
CA LEU A 221 -5.29 0.10 -14.86
C LEU A 221 -6.10 -1.20 -14.87
N GLN A 222 -5.44 -2.32 -14.66
CA GLN A 222 -6.05 -3.63 -14.65
C GLN A 222 -5.98 -4.25 -13.26
N PRO A 223 -7.12 -4.42 -12.55
CA PRO A 223 -7.19 -5.31 -11.40
C PRO A 223 -6.88 -6.73 -11.82
N VAL A 224 -5.92 -7.37 -11.16
CA VAL A 224 -5.43 -8.70 -11.59
C VAL A 224 -5.58 -9.76 -10.51
N LYS A 225 -5.47 -9.38 -9.23
CA LYS A 225 -5.47 -10.35 -8.13
C LYS A 225 -6.25 -9.82 -6.93
N PRO A 226 -7.17 -10.61 -6.35
CA PRO A 226 -7.75 -10.26 -5.05
C PRO A 226 -6.62 -10.06 -4.03
N CYS A 227 -6.75 -9.01 -3.22
CA CYS A 227 -5.75 -8.77 -2.19
C CYS A 227 -6.03 -9.67 -0.98
N SER A 228 -5.24 -10.74 -0.83
CA SER A 228 -5.31 -11.59 0.37
C SER A 228 -4.93 -10.78 1.60
N ARG A 229 -5.69 -10.95 2.68
CA ARG A 229 -5.49 -10.18 3.91
C ARG A 229 -4.76 -10.99 4.96
N CYS A 230 -3.61 -10.46 5.36
CA CYS A 230 -2.90 -10.86 6.56
C CYS A 230 -3.52 -10.17 7.80
N PRO A 231 -3.05 -10.42 9.02
CA PRO A 231 -3.55 -9.76 10.24
C PRO A 231 -3.33 -8.24 10.31
N MET A 232 -2.64 -7.61 9.35
CA MET A 232 -2.34 -6.18 9.38
C MET A 232 -3.60 -5.28 9.52
N PRO A 233 -4.75 -5.54 8.88
CA PRO A 233 -5.97 -4.75 9.08
C PRO A 233 -6.51 -4.75 10.52
N ASN A 234 -6.06 -5.69 11.35
CA ASN A 234 -6.42 -5.72 12.77
C ASN A 234 -5.73 -4.64 13.60
N VAL A 235 -4.68 -4.00 13.05
CA VAL A 235 -4.00 -2.89 13.70
C VAL A 235 -4.79 -1.60 13.47
N ASP A 236 -5.13 -0.93 14.54
CA ASP A 236 -5.77 0.38 14.47
C ASP A 236 -4.75 1.45 14.03
N PRO A 237 -5.03 2.22 12.95
CA PRO A 237 -4.06 3.16 12.40
C PRO A 237 -3.78 4.38 13.29
N ASP A 238 -4.65 4.68 14.25
CA ASP A 238 -4.53 5.86 15.11
C ASP A 238 -3.98 5.52 16.50
N THR A 239 -4.15 4.28 16.96
CA THR A 239 -3.77 3.86 18.31
C THR A 239 -2.75 2.72 18.35
N ALA A 240 -2.50 2.07 17.22
CA ALA A 240 -1.73 0.82 17.10
C ALA A 240 -2.31 -0.36 17.92
N ALA A 241 -3.52 -0.24 18.44
CA ALA A 241 -4.21 -1.32 19.13
C ALA A 241 -4.52 -2.46 18.13
N VAL A 242 -4.30 -3.69 18.56
CA VAL A 242 -4.57 -4.88 17.74
C VAL A 242 -5.86 -5.53 18.18
N ASN A 243 -6.80 -5.70 17.25
CA ASN A 243 -8.06 -6.39 17.50
C ASN A 243 -8.38 -7.36 16.34
N PRO A 244 -8.40 -8.68 16.56
CA PRO A 244 -8.63 -9.68 15.53
C PRO A 244 -10.06 -9.69 14.97
N LEU A 245 -10.99 -9.03 15.62
CA LEU A 245 -12.42 -8.98 15.24
C LEU A 245 -12.63 -8.69 13.74
N LEU A 246 -11.85 -7.78 13.17
CA LEU A 246 -11.97 -7.44 11.76
C LEU A 246 -11.71 -8.64 10.85
N SER A 247 -10.68 -9.43 11.17
CA SER A 247 -10.39 -10.67 10.44
C SER A 247 -11.51 -11.70 10.61
N ASP A 248 -12.10 -11.82 11.80
CA ASP A 248 -13.20 -12.76 12.08
C ASP A 248 -14.45 -12.40 11.27
N VAL A 249 -14.81 -11.11 11.20
CA VAL A 249 -15.95 -10.65 10.38
C VAL A 249 -15.68 -10.91 8.90
N LEU A 250 -14.50 -10.53 8.39
CA LEU A 250 -14.12 -10.78 6.99
C LEU A 250 -14.11 -12.28 6.65
N GLN A 251 -13.64 -13.14 7.55
CA GLN A 251 -13.63 -14.59 7.39
C GLN A 251 -15.04 -15.15 7.13
N SER A 252 -16.06 -14.53 7.69
CA SER A 252 -17.45 -15.00 7.56
C SER A 252 -18.03 -14.85 6.15
N TYR A 253 -17.51 -13.93 5.29
CA TYR A 253 -18.09 -13.64 3.99
C TYR A 253 -17.12 -13.27 2.87
N ARG A 254 -15.81 -13.11 3.17
CA ARG A 254 -14.78 -12.66 2.21
C ARG A 254 -13.74 -13.74 1.88
N GLN A 255 -14.09 -15.01 2.03
CA GLN A 255 -13.23 -16.10 1.55
C GLN A 255 -13.24 -16.15 0.02
N ASP A 256 -12.06 -16.09 -0.59
CA ASP A 256 -11.92 -16.09 -2.05
C ASP A 256 -11.36 -17.43 -2.55
N ARG A 257 -12.10 -18.09 -3.43
CA ARG A 257 -11.68 -19.38 -4.02
C ARG A 257 -10.43 -19.26 -4.88
N ARG A 258 -10.18 -18.09 -5.49
CA ARG A 258 -8.98 -17.80 -6.28
C ARG A 258 -7.71 -17.75 -5.41
N LEU A 259 -7.87 -17.66 -4.10
CA LEU A 259 -6.82 -17.58 -3.09
C LEU A 259 -6.88 -18.77 -2.10
N ASP A 260 -7.37 -19.94 -2.56
CA ASP A 260 -7.49 -21.16 -1.73
C ASP A 260 -8.31 -20.94 -0.44
N GLY A 261 -9.31 -20.05 -0.50
CA GLY A 261 -10.17 -19.72 0.64
C GLY A 261 -9.60 -18.67 1.60
N ALA A 262 -8.48 -18.05 1.28
CA ALA A 262 -7.98 -16.94 2.10
C ALA A 262 -8.93 -15.73 2.02
N ILE A 263 -8.96 -14.94 3.09
CA ILE A 263 -9.73 -13.69 3.16
C ILE A 263 -9.19 -12.72 2.12
N SER A 264 -10.08 -12.09 1.34
CA SER A 264 -9.75 -11.03 0.39
C SER A 264 -10.48 -9.72 0.70
N PHE A 265 -9.87 -8.59 0.39
CA PHE A 265 -10.52 -7.28 0.42
C PHE A 265 -9.76 -6.31 -0.49
N GLY A 266 -10.45 -5.80 -1.53
CA GLY A 266 -9.85 -4.99 -2.59
C GLY A 266 -9.02 -5.80 -3.59
N MET A 267 -8.62 -5.15 -4.66
CA MET A 267 -7.91 -5.76 -5.79
C MET A 267 -6.53 -5.15 -6.01
N ASN A 268 -5.54 -6.01 -6.07
CA ASN A 268 -4.22 -5.63 -6.60
C ASN A 268 -4.34 -5.36 -8.10
N ALA A 269 -3.74 -4.27 -8.55
CA ALA A 269 -3.82 -3.83 -9.93
C ALA A 269 -2.44 -3.47 -10.50
N ILE A 270 -2.36 -3.49 -11.82
CA ILE A 270 -1.19 -3.11 -12.60
C ILE A 270 -1.59 -2.12 -13.68
N VAL A 271 -0.66 -1.30 -14.13
CA VAL A 271 -0.84 -0.49 -15.35
C VAL A 271 -0.53 -1.35 -16.57
N THR A 272 -1.39 -1.27 -17.58
CA THR A 272 -1.21 -1.98 -18.86
C THR A 272 -1.10 -1.06 -20.05
N GLN A 273 -1.41 0.24 -19.89
CA GLN A 273 -1.32 1.25 -20.94
C GLN A 273 -1.18 2.64 -20.34
N GLY A 274 -0.46 3.53 -21.03
CA GLY A 274 -0.41 4.97 -20.78
C GLY A 274 0.59 5.40 -19.70
N VAL A 275 1.45 4.48 -19.25
CA VAL A 275 2.55 4.78 -18.32
C VAL A 275 3.83 4.16 -18.83
N SER A 276 4.91 4.92 -18.84
CA SER A 276 6.27 4.49 -19.16
C SER A 276 7.27 5.37 -18.40
N GLU A 277 8.57 5.13 -18.56
CA GLU A 277 9.61 6.00 -17.97
C GLU A 277 9.57 7.46 -18.49
N GLU A 278 8.95 7.69 -19.66
CA GLU A 278 8.82 9.02 -20.28
C GLU A 278 7.42 9.61 -20.08
N VAL A 279 6.43 8.79 -19.69
CA VAL A 279 5.01 9.17 -19.58
C VAL A 279 4.47 8.77 -18.23
N GLU A 280 4.35 9.73 -17.34
CA GLU A 280 3.89 9.57 -15.96
C GLU A 280 2.64 10.43 -15.70
N PRO A 281 1.44 9.97 -16.10
CA PRO A 281 0.21 10.75 -15.99
C PRO A 281 -0.21 10.96 -14.54
N LEU A 282 -0.95 12.04 -14.30
CA LEU A 282 -1.58 12.34 -13.03
C LEU A 282 -2.94 11.65 -12.91
N LEU A 283 -3.20 11.06 -11.75
CA LEU A 283 -4.52 10.65 -11.31
C LEU A 283 -5.00 11.59 -10.21
N ARG A 284 -6.24 12.04 -10.27
CA ARG A 284 -6.81 13.05 -9.35
C ARG A 284 -8.03 12.52 -8.61
N VAL A 285 -8.22 12.97 -7.38
CA VAL A 285 -9.51 12.81 -6.68
C VAL A 285 -10.59 13.54 -7.50
N GLY A 286 -11.75 12.90 -7.65
CA GLY A 286 -12.82 13.36 -8.54
C GLY A 286 -12.70 12.88 -10.00
N GLN A 287 -11.58 12.25 -10.39
CA GLN A 287 -11.42 11.67 -11.72
C GLN A 287 -12.44 10.57 -11.96
N VAL A 288 -13.19 10.67 -13.06
CA VAL A 288 -14.11 9.62 -13.52
C VAL A 288 -13.33 8.59 -14.33
N LEU A 289 -13.51 7.33 -13.98
CA LEU A 289 -12.94 6.17 -14.64
C LEU A 289 -14.04 5.36 -15.30
N ASN A 290 -13.81 4.90 -16.53
CA ASN A 290 -14.65 3.91 -17.18
C ASN A 290 -14.33 2.53 -16.60
N VAL A 291 -15.37 1.80 -16.21
CA VAL A 291 -15.27 0.46 -15.62
C VAL A 291 -15.74 -0.57 -16.64
N THR A 292 -14.94 -1.61 -16.82
CA THR A 292 -15.35 -2.81 -17.57
C THR A 292 -15.29 -3.99 -16.62
N TYR A 293 -16.35 -4.78 -16.56
CA TYR A 293 -16.40 -5.98 -15.72
C TYR A 293 -15.90 -7.22 -16.46
N GLN A 294 -15.56 -8.24 -15.72
CA GLN A 294 -15.32 -9.59 -16.25
C GLN A 294 -16.67 -10.18 -16.67
N LEU A 295 -16.72 -10.79 -17.89
CA LEU A 295 -17.90 -11.53 -18.37
C LEU A 295 -17.99 -12.90 -17.70
#